data_02d806fa84870e5f920f6775d8c5e4c7
#
_entry.id   02d806fa84870e5f920f6775d8c5e4c7
#
_cell.length_a   1.000
_cell.length_b   1.000
_cell.length_c   1.000
_cell.angle_alpha   90.00
_cell.angle_beta   90.00
_cell.angle_gamma   90.00
#
_symmetry.space_group_name_H-M   'P 1'
#
loop_
_entity.id
_entity.type
_entity.pdbx_description
1 polymer ?
#
loop_
_entity_poly.entity_id
_entity_poly.type
_entity_poly.pdbx_seq_one_letter_code
_entity_poly.pdbx_strand_id
1 'polypeptide(L)'
;LIEKLSRMYALLPVHTVRSEQDFFPVCTSWGSGLYAVECEGTAAGYLCGTKDHIYELVLTDEAMLFSALKAWSTLHGCDAFTLAVPSYDTERIRGISGFYERFSVREEDNYRIFNYSDAIRFFLSIKSESEPLTDGRLVLQIGGRSALAVTVSHGEITVSPCGDTPDLCMSDVEAVDLLFSPASFYGREPSSPLYSVNWFPL
;
A
#
# COMPACT_ATOMS: atom_id res chain seq x y z
N LEU A 1 -19.83 -0.63 -18.68
CA LEU A 1 -19.44 0.25 -17.57
C LEU A 1 -18.40 -0.43 -16.68
N ILE A 2 -18.67 -1.63 -16.13
CA ILE A 2 -17.75 -2.35 -15.21
C ILE A 2 -16.36 -2.52 -15.83
N GLU A 3 -16.27 -2.98 -17.07
CA GLU A 3 -15.00 -3.09 -17.81
C GLU A 3 -14.22 -1.77 -17.84
N LYS A 4 -14.90 -0.64 -18.05
CA LYS A 4 -14.24 0.67 -18.05
C LYS A 4 -13.68 1.02 -16.67
N LEU A 5 -14.43 0.78 -15.60
CA LEU A 5 -13.99 1.04 -14.23
C LEU A 5 -12.84 0.11 -13.82
N SER A 6 -12.90 -1.17 -14.19
CA SER A 6 -11.81 -2.14 -13.97
C SER A 6 -10.51 -1.69 -14.66
N ARG A 7 -10.59 -1.17 -15.88
CA ARG A 7 -9.42 -0.61 -16.58
C ARG A 7 -8.85 0.63 -15.88
N MET A 8 -9.70 1.51 -15.33
CA MET A 8 -9.22 2.65 -14.54
C MET A 8 -8.47 2.19 -13.29
N TYR A 9 -8.98 1.17 -12.61
CA TYR A 9 -8.29 0.56 -11.47
C TYR A 9 -6.91 0.01 -11.84
N ALA A 10 -6.80 -0.68 -12.97
CA ALA A 10 -5.54 -1.25 -13.44
C ALA A 10 -4.46 -0.22 -13.83
N LEU A 11 -4.82 1.07 -13.91
CA LEU A 11 -3.87 2.15 -14.14
C LEU A 11 -3.26 2.70 -12.84
N LEU A 12 -3.75 2.29 -11.67
CA LEU A 12 -3.16 2.68 -10.40
C LEU A 12 -1.72 2.15 -10.30
N PRO A 13 -0.76 2.93 -9.80
CA PRO A 13 0.65 2.55 -9.75
C PRO A 13 0.88 1.33 -8.84
N VAL A 14 0.06 1.19 -7.79
CA VAL A 14 0.09 0.03 -6.88
C VAL A 14 -1.35 -0.45 -6.70
N HIS A 15 -1.62 -1.68 -7.07
CA HIS A 15 -2.95 -2.28 -6.94
C HIS A 15 -2.87 -3.81 -6.88
N THR A 16 -3.87 -4.44 -6.29
CA THR A 16 -4.07 -5.90 -6.39
C THR A 16 -4.49 -6.28 -7.80
N VAL A 17 -3.96 -7.38 -8.32
CA VAL A 17 -4.44 -7.90 -9.61
C VAL A 17 -5.86 -8.42 -9.44
N ARG A 18 -6.82 -7.79 -10.12
CA ARG A 18 -8.22 -8.21 -10.17
C ARG A 18 -8.58 -8.56 -11.61
N SER A 19 -9.16 -9.73 -11.82
CA SER A 19 -9.74 -10.03 -13.13
C SER A 19 -10.97 -9.15 -13.36
N GLU A 20 -11.33 -8.97 -14.60
CA GLU A 20 -12.54 -8.20 -14.95
C GLU A 20 -13.81 -8.81 -14.32
N GLN A 21 -13.85 -10.14 -14.18
CA GLN A 21 -14.95 -10.89 -13.56
C GLN A 21 -14.99 -10.68 -12.04
N ASP A 22 -13.85 -10.51 -11.39
CA ASP A 22 -13.75 -10.35 -9.95
C ASP A 22 -13.89 -8.90 -9.52
N PHE A 23 -13.72 -7.93 -10.42
CA PHE A 23 -13.73 -6.51 -10.09
C PHE A 23 -15.01 -6.09 -9.35
N PHE A 24 -16.18 -6.34 -9.93
CA PHE A 24 -17.45 -5.98 -9.32
C PHE A 24 -17.72 -6.73 -8.01
N PRO A 25 -17.57 -8.08 -7.92
CA PRO A 25 -17.72 -8.82 -6.68
C PRO A 25 -16.80 -8.33 -5.56
N VAL A 26 -15.54 -8.00 -5.87
CA VAL A 26 -14.60 -7.46 -4.88
C VAL A 26 -15.04 -6.09 -4.38
N CYS A 27 -15.37 -5.16 -5.29
CA CYS A 27 -15.82 -3.82 -4.93
C CYS A 27 -17.12 -3.80 -4.12
N THR A 28 -17.98 -4.81 -4.30
CA THR A 28 -19.26 -4.90 -3.59
C THR A 28 -19.25 -5.89 -2.43
N SER A 29 -18.08 -6.41 -2.07
CA SER A 29 -17.93 -7.27 -0.90
C SER A 29 -18.18 -6.49 0.40
N TRP A 30 -18.43 -7.22 1.49
CA TRP A 30 -18.59 -6.65 2.84
C TRP A 30 -19.69 -5.57 2.97
N GLY A 31 -20.70 -5.62 2.12
CA GLY A 31 -21.81 -4.65 2.11
C GLY A 31 -21.47 -3.32 1.46
N SER A 32 -20.36 -3.23 0.77
CA SER A 32 -19.97 -2.04 -0.01
C SER A 32 -20.81 -1.90 -1.27
N GLY A 33 -20.98 -0.67 -1.73
CA GLY A 33 -21.51 -0.34 -3.05
C GLY A 33 -20.41 0.15 -3.99
N LEU A 34 -20.62 -0.06 -5.28
CA LEU A 34 -19.78 0.51 -6.34
C LEU A 34 -20.57 1.58 -7.08
N TYR A 35 -20.03 2.80 -7.12
CA TYR A 35 -20.68 3.99 -7.67
C TYR A 35 -19.80 4.61 -8.74
N ALA A 36 -20.30 4.71 -9.97
CA ALA A 36 -19.59 5.41 -11.03
C ALA A 36 -19.64 6.93 -10.79
N VAL A 37 -18.52 7.59 -10.98
CA VAL A 37 -18.44 9.06 -11.10
C VAL A 37 -18.58 9.40 -12.55
N GLU A 38 -19.61 10.17 -12.91
CA GLU A 38 -19.85 10.59 -14.27
C GLU A 38 -19.64 12.10 -14.43
N CYS A 39 -19.02 12.46 -15.54
CA CYS A 39 -18.87 13.83 -15.99
C CYS A 39 -19.39 13.91 -17.42
N GLU A 40 -20.37 14.79 -17.66
CA GLU A 40 -20.98 14.97 -18.99
C GLU A 40 -21.46 13.66 -19.64
N GLY A 41 -22.04 12.75 -18.85
CA GLY A 41 -22.54 11.45 -19.33
C GLY A 41 -21.46 10.41 -19.61
N THR A 42 -20.21 10.68 -19.21
CA THR A 42 -19.10 9.75 -19.38
C THR A 42 -18.53 9.37 -18.01
N ALA A 43 -18.31 8.06 -17.78
CA ALA A 43 -17.66 7.60 -16.58
C ALA A 43 -16.22 8.15 -16.50
N ALA A 44 -15.95 8.92 -15.44
CA ALA A 44 -14.69 9.59 -15.16
C ALA A 44 -14.01 9.05 -13.90
N GLY A 45 -14.62 8.05 -13.27
CA GLY A 45 -14.07 7.41 -12.07
C GLY A 45 -15.10 6.55 -11.36
N TYR A 46 -14.77 6.14 -10.16
CA TYR A 46 -15.70 5.43 -9.29
C TYR A 46 -15.34 5.60 -7.81
N LEU A 47 -16.34 5.34 -6.96
CA LEU A 47 -16.18 5.17 -5.52
C LEU A 47 -16.66 3.77 -5.13
N CYS A 48 -15.97 3.17 -4.18
CA CYS A 48 -16.36 1.90 -3.59
C CYS A 48 -16.39 2.06 -2.06
N GLY A 49 -17.51 1.73 -1.42
CA GLY A 49 -17.61 1.89 0.01
C GLY A 49 -19.00 1.68 0.59
N THR A 50 -19.10 1.92 1.88
CA THR A 50 -20.34 2.01 2.65
C THR A 50 -20.67 3.48 2.91
N LYS A 51 -21.87 3.78 3.44
CA LYS A 51 -22.27 5.15 3.77
C LYS A 51 -21.18 5.96 4.48
N ASP A 52 -20.53 5.35 5.47
CA ASP A 52 -19.63 6.03 6.39
C ASP A 52 -18.14 5.84 6.03
N HIS A 53 -17.84 5.05 4.99
CA HIS A 53 -16.47 4.73 4.63
C HIS A 53 -16.31 4.53 3.12
N ILE A 54 -15.46 5.31 2.50
CA ILE A 54 -14.99 5.13 1.12
C ILE A 54 -13.67 4.36 1.18
N TYR A 55 -13.69 3.11 0.74
CA TYR A 55 -12.51 2.23 0.73
C TYR A 55 -11.63 2.47 -0.49
N GLU A 56 -12.24 2.84 -1.61
CA GLU A 56 -11.53 3.03 -2.87
C GLU A 56 -12.17 4.18 -3.65
N LEU A 57 -11.33 5.11 -4.10
CA LEU A 57 -11.72 6.24 -4.94
C LEU A 57 -10.72 6.35 -6.08
N VAL A 58 -11.19 6.15 -7.30
CA VAL A 58 -10.39 6.26 -8.52
C VAL A 58 -11.01 7.31 -9.42
N LEU A 59 -10.22 8.30 -9.82
CA LEU A 59 -10.62 9.37 -10.71
C LEU A 59 -9.65 9.48 -11.89
N THR A 60 -10.17 9.82 -13.07
CA THR A 60 -9.33 10.13 -14.24
C THR A 60 -8.80 11.57 -14.19
N ASP A 61 -9.42 12.42 -13.38
CA ASP A 61 -9.02 13.80 -13.14
C ASP A 61 -9.22 14.15 -11.66
N GLU A 62 -8.15 14.42 -10.95
CA GLU A 62 -8.17 14.79 -9.51
C GLU A 62 -8.91 16.11 -9.24
N ALA A 63 -9.09 16.97 -10.23
CA ALA A 63 -9.92 18.18 -10.08
C ALA A 63 -11.38 17.85 -9.70
N MET A 64 -11.83 16.61 -9.97
CA MET A 64 -13.18 16.15 -9.63
C MET A 64 -13.30 15.67 -8.17
N LEU A 65 -12.21 15.57 -7.42
CA LEU A 65 -12.17 14.97 -6.08
C LEU A 65 -13.26 15.53 -5.17
N PHE A 66 -13.29 16.84 -4.96
CA PHE A 66 -14.26 17.45 -4.05
C PHE A 66 -15.71 17.35 -4.55
N SER A 67 -15.91 17.37 -5.86
CA SER A 67 -17.24 17.16 -6.44
C SER A 67 -17.75 15.75 -6.21
N ALA A 68 -16.87 14.75 -6.35
CA ALA A 68 -17.17 13.35 -6.08
C ALA A 68 -17.48 13.11 -4.60
N LEU A 69 -16.68 13.67 -3.67
CA LEU A 69 -16.91 13.56 -2.23
C LEU A 69 -18.19 14.27 -1.80
N LYS A 70 -18.50 15.43 -2.38
CA LYS A 70 -19.78 16.13 -2.14
C LYS A 70 -20.97 15.32 -2.65
N ALA A 71 -20.85 14.72 -3.82
CA ALA A 71 -21.90 13.85 -4.36
C ALA A 71 -22.14 12.63 -3.47
N TRP A 72 -21.06 12.03 -2.93
CA TRP A 72 -21.13 10.94 -1.95
C TRP A 72 -21.91 11.35 -0.70
N SER A 73 -21.52 12.46 -0.06
CA SER A 73 -22.21 13.03 1.11
C SER A 73 -23.70 13.24 0.84
N THR A 74 -24.03 13.83 -0.30
CA THR A 74 -25.41 14.09 -0.72
C THR A 74 -26.20 12.80 -0.95
N LEU A 75 -25.62 11.83 -1.65
CA LEU A 75 -26.24 10.54 -1.97
C LEU A 75 -26.60 9.75 -0.71
N HIS A 76 -25.69 9.74 0.25
CA HIS A 76 -25.84 8.96 1.49
C HIS A 76 -26.44 9.75 2.65
N GLY A 77 -26.66 11.07 2.51
CA GLY A 77 -27.16 11.93 3.56
C GLY A 77 -26.25 11.89 4.81
N CYS A 78 -24.93 11.97 4.60
CA CYS A 78 -23.96 11.97 5.69
C CYS A 78 -23.10 13.22 5.66
N ASP A 79 -22.88 13.82 6.84
CA ASP A 79 -22.06 15.03 7.01
C ASP A 79 -20.57 14.70 7.22
N ALA A 80 -20.27 13.46 7.60
CA ALA A 80 -18.93 12.97 7.81
C ALA A 80 -18.79 11.53 7.33
N PHE A 81 -17.63 11.19 6.81
CA PHE A 81 -17.24 9.83 6.38
C PHE A 81 -15.72 9.70 6.40
N THR A 82 -15.24 8.47 6.43
CA THR A 82 -13.84 8.17 6.29
C THR A 82 -13.49 7.96 4.81
N LEU A 83 -12.38 8.51 4.36
CA LEU A 83 -11.80 8.25 3.05
C LEU A 83 -10.46 7.53 3.23
N ALA A 84 -10.36 6.32 2.71
CA ALA A 84 -9.08 5.63 2.60
C ALA A 84 -8.28 6.20 1.42
N VAL A 85 -7.05 6.59 1.69
CA VAL A 85 -6.13 7.09 0.67
C VAL A 85 -4.83 6.30 0.77
N PRO A 86 -4.36 5.66 -0.31
CA PRO A 86 -3.09 4.97 -0.31
C PRO A 86 -1.94 5.91 0.07
N SER A 87 -0.99 5.43 0.87
CA SER A 87 0.14 6.24 1.38
C SER A 87 1.03 6.81 0.26
N TYR A 88 1.08 6.15 -0.89
CA TYR A 88 1.82 6.64 -2.06
C TYR A 88 1.13 7.79 -2.80
N ASP A 89 -0.17 8.01 -2.59
CA ASP A 89 -0.94 9.08 -3.23
C ASP A 89 -0.77 10.41 -2.47
N THR A 90 0.46 10.88 -2.45
CA THR A 90 0.86 12.09 -1.71
C THR A 90 0.20 13.36 -2.26
N GLU A 91 -0.16 13.39 -3.53
CA GLU A 91 -0.86 14.53 -4.15
C GLU A 91 -2.29 14.64 -3.61
N ARG A 92 -3.02 13.52 -3.57
CA ARG A 92 -4.36 13.47 -2.98
C ARG A 92 -4.33 13.79 -1.49
N ILE A 93 -3.39 13.18 -0.72
CA ILE A 93 -3.22 13.47 0.72
C ILE A 93 -3.00 14.97 0.93
N ARG A 94 -2.14 15.60 0.15
CA ARG A 94 -1.87 17.03 0.20
C ARG A 94 -3.11 17.86 -0.18
N GLY A 95 -3.82 17.44 -1.24
CA GLY A 95 -5.03 18.11 -1.73
C GLY A 95 -6.14 18.18 -0.67
N ILE A 96 -6.33 17.12 0.12
CA ILE A 96 -7.37 17.07 1.17
C ILE A 96 -6.90 17.59 2.52
N SER A 97 -5.63 17.97 2.69
CA SER A 97 -5.04 18.31 4.00
C SER A 97 -5.72 19.45 4.75
N GLY A 98 -6.44 20.32 4.07
CA GLY A 98 -7.22 21.40 4.68
C GLY A 98 -8.68 21.06 5.02
N PHE A 99 -9.14 19.84 4.75
CA PHE A 99 -10.56 19.48 4.78
C PHE A 99 -10.92 18.34 5.73
N TYR A 100 -9.94 17.61 6.25
CA TYR A 100 -10.23 16.53 7.19
C TYR A 100 -10.12 16.99 8.65
N GLU A 101 -10.98 16.47 9.50
CA GLU A 101 -10.93 16.72 10.95
C GLU A 101 -9.93 15.80 11.67
N ARG A 102 -9.72 14.59 11.12
CA ARG A 102 -8.85 13.58 11.70
C ARG A 102 -8.06 12.89 10.60
N PHE A 103 -6.82 12.60 10.90
CA PHE A 103 -5.94 11.81 10.07
C PHE A 103 -5.36 10.66 10.88
N SER A 104 -5.32 9.47 10.32
CA SER A 104 -4.63 8.33 10.91
C SER A 104 -3.97 7.50 9.81
N VAL A 105 -2.79 6.98 10.11
CA VAL A 105 -2.14 5.97 9.28
C VAL A 105 -2.47 4.62 9.89
N ARG A 106 -2.98 3.70 9.09
CA ARG A 106 -3.37 2.36 9.51
C ARG A 106 -2.81 1.33 8.56
N GLU A 107 -2.52 0.17 9.11
CA GLU A 107 -2.36 -1.06 8.34
C GLU A 107 -3.74 -1.68 8.19
N GLU A 108 -4.23 -1.75 6.98
CA GLU A 108 -5.59 -2.27 6.73
C GLU A 108 -5.57 -3.62 6.03
N ASP A 109 -4.40 -4.06 5.51
CA ASP A 109 -4.32 -5.28 4.72
C ASP A 109 -3.62 -6.41 5.47
N ASN A 110 -4.14 -7.61 5.27
CA ASN A 110 -3.52 -8.85 5.75
C ASN A 110 -2.68 -9.44 4.61
N TYR A 111 -1.38 -9.23 4.65
CA TYR A 111 -0.46 -9.79 3.68
C TYR A 111 0.05 -11.15 4.15
N ARG A 112 0.18 -12.09 3.23
CA ARG A 112 0.90 -13.33 3.42
C ARG A 112 1.99 -13.45 2.37
N ILE A 113 3.24 -13.43 2.83
CA ILE A 113 4.39 -13.57 1.95
C ILE A 113 4.75 -15.06 1.87
N PHE A 114 4.71 -15.62 0.66
CA PHE A 114 5.07 -17.01 0.42
C PHE A 114 6.56 -17.19 0.14
N ASN A 115 7.19 -16.18 -0.45
CA ASN A 115 8.61 -16.16 -0.78
C ASN A 115 9.25 -14.85 -0.34
N TYR A 116 9.84 -14.85 0.85
CA TYR A 116 10.49 -13.67 1.42
C TYR A 116 11.74 -13.23 0.62
N SER A 117 12.48 -14.18 0.06
CA SER A 117 13.68 -13.85 -0.73
C SER A 117 13.32 -12.98 -1.94
N ASP A 118 12.29 -13.37 -2.69
CA ASP A 118 11.85 -12.62 -3.86
C ASP A 118 11.16 -11.31 -3.47
N ALA A 119 10.34 -11.32 -2.41
CA ALA A 119 9.67 -10.12 -1.93
C ALA A 119 10.69 -9.06 -1.49
N ILE A 120 11.66 -9.41 -0.62
CA ILE A 120 12.69 -8.48 -0.15
C ILE A 120 13.49 -7.93 -1.33
N ARG A 121 13.96 -8.81 -2.24
CA ARG A 121 14.72 -8.37 -3.41
C ARG A 121 13.93 -7.41 -4.28
N PHE A 122 12.66 -7.72 -4.57
CA PHE A 122 11.79 -6.89 -5.38
C PHE A 122 11.61 -5.49 -4.78
N PHE A 123 11.26 -5.42 -3.50
CA PHE A 123 11.03 -4.13 -2.85
C PHE A 123 12.29 -3.30 -2.70
N LEU A 124 13.42 -3.92 -2.37
CA LEU A 124 14.72 -3.21 -2.34
C LEU A 124 15.12 -2.69 -3.73
N SER A 125 14.79 -3.44 -4.80
CA SER A 125 15.04 -2.97 -6.16
C SER A 125 14.22 -1.72 -6.49
N ILE A 126 12.93 -1.70 -6.14
CA ILE A 126 12.08 -0.51 -6.31
C ILE A 126 12.63 0.67 -5.50
N LYS A 127 12.99 0.44 -4.23
CA LYS A 127 13.53 1.49 -3.38
C LYS A 127 14.84 2.06 -3.92
N SER A 128 15.69 1.21 -4.49
CA SER A 128 16.97 1.64 -5.08
C SER A 128 16.80 2.59 -6.28
N GLU A 129 15.62 2.60 -6.92
CA GLU A 129 15.30 3.55 -8.00
C GLU A 129 15.05 4.97 -7.47
N SER A 130 14.60 5.09 -6.21
CA SER A 130 14.30 6.38 -5.59
C SER A 130 15.44 6.93 -4.74
N GLU A 131 16.23 6.07 -4.11
CA GLU A 131 17.36 6.44 -3.26
C GLU A 131 18.48 5.40 -3.29
N PRO A 132 19.76 5.82 -3.22
CA PRO A 132 20.86 4.87 -3.09
C PRO A 132 20.75 4.07 -1.79
N LEU A 133 20.81 2.75 -1.90
CA LEU A 133 20.84 1.88 -0.72
C LEU A 133 22.26 1.82 -0.14
N THR A 134 22.34 1.82 1.18
CA THR A 134 23.60 1.66 1.90
C THR A 134 24.19 0.26 1.66
N ASP A 135 25.45 0.18 1.31
CA ASP A 135 26.17 -1.09 1.23
C ASP A 135 26.20 -1.79 2.59
N GLY A 136 25.92 -3.07 2.62
CA GLY A 136 25.88 -3.83 3.86
C GLY A 136 25.39 -5.26 3.67
N ARG A 137 25.31 -5.98 4.79
CA ARG A 137 24.79 -7.34 4.85
C ARG A 137 24.01 -7.53 6.14
N LEU A 138 22.81 -8.10 6.03
CA LEU A 138 21.96 -8.51 7.15
C LEU A 138 21.53 -9.95 6.96
N VAL A 139 21.50 -10.71 8.06
CA VAL A 139 20.97 -12.07 8.10
C VAL A 139 19.67 -12.06 8.85
N LEU A 140 18.58 -12.37 8.16
CA LEU A 140 17.22 -12.35 8.69
C LEU A 140 16.69 -13.78 8.83
N GLN A 141 16.08 -14.11 9.96
CA GLN A 141 15.30 -15.32 10.14
C GLN A 141 13.84 -14.98 10.36
N ILE A 142 12.95 -15.44 9.48
CA ILE A 142 11.53 -15.10 9.49
C ILE A 142 10.70 -16.36 9.72
N GLY A 143 9.81 -16.31 10.72
CA GLY A 143 8.87 -17.38 11.03
C GLY A 143 9.54 -18.74 11.30
N GLY A 144 10.76 -18.74 11.85
CA GLY A 144 11.52 -19.96 12.13
C GLY A 144 12.04 -20.70 10.89
N ARG A 145 11.98 -20.09 9.71
CA ARG A 145 12.52 -20.66 8.45
C ARG A 145 14.04 -20.56 8.40
N SER A 146 14.63 -21.09 7.33
CA SER A 146 16.07 -20.89 7.03
C SER A 146 16.40 -19.40 6.98
N ALA A 147 17.55 -19.04 7.52
CA ALA A 147 18.01 -17.66 7.49
C ALA A 147 18.27 -17.19 6.05
N LEU A 148 18.02 -15.93 5.80
CA LEU A 148 18.23 -15.25 4.53
C LEU A 148 19.33 -14.19 4.70
N ALA A 149 20.39 -14.29 3.92
CA ALA A 149 21.37 -13.22 3.80
C ALA A 149 20.88 -12.21 2.75
N VAL A 150 20.63 -10.99 3.20
CA VAL A 150 20.35 -9.82 2.36
C VAL A 150 21.66 -9.04 2.24
N THR A 151 22.13 -8.80 1.03
CA THR A 151 23.36 -8.05 0.78
C THR A 151 23.12 -6.98 -0.26
N VAL A 152 23.54 -5.76 0.03
CA VAL A 152 23.64 -4.66 -0.93
C VAL A 152 25.12 -4.32 -1.08
N SER A 153 25.61 -4.32 -2.30
CA SER A 153 27.00 -3.98 -2.60
C SER A 153 27.09 -3.25 -3.93
N HIS A 154 27.51 -1.99 -3.89
CA HIS A 154 27.62 -1.13 -5.07
C HIS A 154 26.33 -1.08 -5.91
N GLY A 155 25.17 -1.10 -5.23
CA GLY A 155 23.86 -1.09 -5.87
C GLY A 155 23.34 -2.47 -6.32
N GLU A 156 24.16 -3.52 -6.24
CA GLU A 156 23.71 -4.89 -6.48
C GLU A 156 23.02 -5.45 -5.24
N ILE A 157 21.80 -5.98 -5.41
CA ILE A 157 20.96 -6.53 -4.34
C ILE A 157 20.91 -8.04 -4.50
N THR A 158 21.36 -8.77 -3.49
CA THR A 158 21.26 -10.23 -3.42
C THR A 158 20.52 -10.67 -2.17
N VAL A 159 19.61 -11.63 -2.32
CA VAL A 159 18.91 -12.27 -1.19
C VAL A 159 18.97 -13.78 -1.40
N SER A 160 19.59 -14.50 -0.48
CA SER A 160 19.78 -15.94 -0.60
C SER A 160 19.71 -16.64 0.76
N PRO A 161 19.26 -17.90 0.80
CA PRO A 161 19.36 -18.71 2.01
C PRO A 161 20.80 -18.84 2.46
N CYS A 162 21.04 -18.80 3.77
CA CYS A 162 22.36 -19.02 4.37
C CYS A 162 22.27 -19.83 5.66
N GLY A 163 23.42 -20.30 6.13
CA GLY A 163 23.57 -21.02 7.40
C GLY A 163 24.12 -20.16 8.53
N ASP A 164 24.21 -18.85 8.33
CA ASP A 164 24.81 -17.95 9.31
C ASP A 164 23.87 -17.66 10.47
N THR A 165 24.43 -17.22 11.59
CA THR A 165 23.65 -16.77 12.73
C THR A 165 22.84 -15.53 12.34
N PRO A 166 21.51 -15.50 12.55
CA PRO A 166 20.71 -14.34 12.22
C PRO A 166 21.09 -13.11 13.05
N ASP A 167 21.20 -11.96 12.37
CA ASP A 167 21.30 -10.66 13.02
C ASP A 167 19.95 -10.24 13.62
N LEU A 168 18.86 -10.72 13.00
CA LEU A 168 17.50 -10.42 13.41
C LEU A 168 16.59 -11.64 13.18
N CYS A 169 15.86 -12.01 14.24
CA CYS A 169 14.81 -13.01 14.18
C CYS A 169 13.45 -12.33 14.35
N MET A 170 12.49 -12.67 13.48
CA MET A 170 11.16 -12.08 13.50
C MET A 170 10.09 -13.12 13.13
N SER A 171 8.88 -12.90 13.59
CA SER A 171 7.69 -13.62 13.15
C SER A 171 7.28 -13.21 11.73
N ASP A 172 6.34 -13.95 11.13
CA ASP A 172 5.75 -13.56 9.84
C ASP A 172 5.04 -12.19 9.92
N VAL A 173 4.38 -11.89 11.05
CA VAL A 173 3.68 -10.62 11.26
C VAL A 173 4.67 -9.45 11.34
N GLU A 174 5.73 -9.60 12.12
CA GLU A 174 6.78 -8.57 12.24
C GLU A 174 7.50 -8.34 10.89
N ALA A 175 7.66 -9.39 10.09
CA ALA A 175 8.25 -9.25 8.76
C ALA A 175 7.32 -8.50 7.78
N VAL A 176 6.02 -8.75 7.86
CA VAL A 176 5.01 -7.99 7.07
C VAL A 176 4.99 -6.53 7.52
N ASP A 177 5.01 -6.27 8.82
CA ASP A 177 5.11 -4.93 9.38
C ASP A 177 6.38 -4.21 8.91
N LEU A 178 7.53 -4.88 8.94
CA LEU A 178 8.79 -4.32 8.46
C LEU A 178 8.76 -3.94 6.98
N LEU A 179 8.09 -4.75 6.16
CA LEU A 179 8.07 -4.58 4.70
C LEU A 179 7.02 -3.57 4.23
N PHE A 180 5.87 -3.49 4.89
CA PHE A 180 4.71 -2.77 4.36
C PHE A 180 4.18 -1.67 5.26
N SER A 181 4.56 -1.65 6.56
CA SER A 181 4.02 -0.65 7.46
C SER A 181 4.84 0.63 7.44
N PRO A 182 4.21 1.77 7.14
CA PRO A 182 4.85 3.08 7.30
C PRO A 182 5.17 3.40 8.77
N ALA A 183 4.51 2.70 9.72
CA ALA A 183 4.74 2.86 11.15
C ALA A 183 5.95 2.06 11.66
N SER A 184 6.40 1.04 10.93
CA SER A 184 7.55 0.20 11.34
C SER A 184 8.84 0.99 11.55
N PHE A 185 8.95 2.14 10.88
CA PHE A 185 10.07 3.06 11.04
C PHE A 185 10.18 3.64 12.45
N TYR A 186 9.07 3.90 13.12
CA TYR A 186 9.03 4.59 14.41
C TYR A 186 9.26 3.68 15.63
N GLY A 187 9.13 2.36 15.45
CA GLY A 187 9.36 1.38 16.52
C GLY A 187 10.77 0.84 16.62
N ARG A 188 11.72 1.35 15.82
CA ARG A 188 13.09 0.81 15.78
C ARG A 188 13.92 1.39 16.90
N GLU A 189 14.46 0.50 17.73
CA GLU A 189 15.47 0.89 18.70
C GLU A 189 16.80 1.20 17.99
N PRO A 190 17.56 2.24 18.46
CA PRO A 190 18.88 2.60 17.89
C PRO A 190 19.89 1.44 17.91
N SER A 191 19.68 0.45 18.76
CA SER A 191 20.51 -0.76 18.87
C SER A 191 20.17 -1.83 17.81
N SER A 192 19.09 -1.67 17.04
CA SER A 192 18.71 -2.63 16.02
C SER A 192 19.69 -2.64 14.87
N PRO A 193 20.09 -3.83 14.33
CA PRO A 193 20.89 -3.93 13.11
C PRO A 193 20.29 -3.18 11.92
N LEU A 194 18.96 -3.02 11.90
CA LEU A 194 18.24 -2.28 10.86
C LEU A 194 18.57 -0.78 10.85
N TYR A 195 19.11 -0.23 11.93
CA TYR A 195 19.51 1.18 12.00
C TYR A 195 20.75 1.50 11.17
N SER A 196 21.59 0.50 10.89
CA SER A 196 22.83 0.67 10.13
C SER A 196 22.59 0.76 8.62
N VAL A 197 21.39 0.46 8.15
CA VAL A 197 21.02 0.45 6.74
C VAL A 197 19.72 1.22 6.49
N ASN A 198 19.62 1.85 5.32
CA ASN A 198 18.40 2.55 4.92
C ASN A 198 17.44 1.65 4.10
N TRP A 199 17.51 0.33 4.31
CA TRP A 199 16.76 -0.61 3.47
C TRP A 199 15.29 -0.68 3.80
N PHE A 200 14.91 -0.50 5.06
CA PHE A 200 13.55 -0.63 5.56
C PHE A 200 13.08 0.65 6.27
N PRO A 201 11.77 0.98 6.24
CA PRO A 201 10.70 0.35 5.48
C PRO A 201 10.88 0.51 3.96
N LEU A 202 10.16 -0.30 3.24
CA LEU A 202 10.20 -0.36 1.78
C LEU A 202 9.23 0.62 1.16
#